data_64fb00ddf13ba04706fa2acc03d48aa8
#
_entry.id   64fb00ddf13ba04706fa2acc03d48aa8
#
_cell.length_a   1.000
_cell.length_b   1.000
_cell.length_c   1.000
_cell.angle_alpha   90.00
_cell.angle_beta   90.00
_cell.angle_gamma   90.00
#
_symmetry.space_group_name_H-M   'P 1'
#
loop_
_entity.id
_entity.type
_entity.pdbx_description
1 polymer ?
#
loop_
_entity_poly.entity_id
_entity_poly.type
_entity_poly.pdbx_seq_one_letter_code
_entity_poly.pdbx_strand_id
1 'polypeptide(L)'
;MGETDAAKKIWEGHALAVSRKVNFAWWMQDFAGPLLFCSLLGTCILLLLRREHPTLPVWQFAIGAAALVGMVGLAAWFHARRRFEKPAQSLVRMEAAMSLRSGLSAASAKVAPWPEPPARVHAGLRWNWPRLLI
;
A
#
# COMPACT_ATOMS: atom_id res chain seq x y z
N MET A 1 -19.11 6.19 29.89
CA MET A 1 -19.40 5.60 28.58
C MET A 1 -18.68 6.31 27.43
N GLY A 2 -18.43 7.62 27.50
CA GLY A 2 -17.79 8.37 26.39
C GLY A 2 -16.29 8.17 26.18
N GLU A 3 -15.52 7.86 27.23
CA GLU A 3 -14.05 7.83 27.16
C GLU A 3 -13.49 6.56 26.48
N THR A 4 -14.11 5.43 26.73
CA THR A 4 -13.81 4.15 26.05
C THR A 4 -14.14 4.18 24.56
N ASP A 5 -15.20 4.89 24.16
CA ASP A 5 -15.58 5.04 22.75
C ASP A 5 -14.60 5.98 22.00
N ALA A 6 -14.11 7.03 22.68
CA ALA A 6 -13.09 7.92 22.12
C ALA A 6 -11.77 7.18 21.89
N ALA A 7 -11.29 6.41 22.88
CA ALA A 7 -10.08 5.59 22.75
C ALA A 7 -10.21 4.56 21.61
N LYS A 8 -11.32 3.87 21.51
CA LYS A 8 -11.63 2.94 20.41
C LYS A 8 -11.51 3.61 19.05
N LYS A 9 -12.15 4.77 18.86
CA LYS A 9 -12.14 5.50 17.58
C LYS A 9 -10.71 5.92 17.17
N ILE A 10 -9.88 6.32 18.14
CA ILE A 10 -8.49 6.68 17.91
C ILE A 10 -7.70 5.45 17.43
N TRP A 11 -7.82 4.31 18.12
CA TRP A 11 -7.13 3.08 17.76
C TRP A 11 -7.56 2.52 16.40
N GLU A 12 -8.85 2.51 16.12
CA GLU A 12 -9.40 2.10 14.82
C GLU A 12 -8.90 3.02 13.68
N GLY A 13 -8.81 4.33 13.93
CA GLY A 13 -8.25 5.30 12.99
C GLY A 13 -6.78 5.03 12.68
N HIS A 14 -5.97 4.74 13.70
CA HIS A 14 -4.57 4.36 13.51
C HIS A 14 -4.41 3.02 12.79
N ALA A 15 -5.22 2.02 13.13
CA ALA A 15 -5.22 0.72 12.46
C ALA A 15 -5.55 0.86 10.96
N LEU A 16 -6.52 1.68 10.63
CA LEU A 16 -6.89 1.97 9.24
C LEU A 16 -5.75 2.69 8.50
N ALA A 17 -5.08 3.65 9.12
CA ALA A 17 -3.96 4.35 8.52
C ALA A 17 -2.76 3.41 8.28
N VAL A 18 -2.49 2.51 9.22
CA VAL A 18 -1.44 1.49 9.10
C VAL A 18 -1.76 0.49 8.00
N SER A 19 -2.99 -0.06 7.98
CA SER A 19 -3.40 -1.01 6.95
C SER A 19 -3.32 -0.39 5.54
N ARG A 20 -3.71 0.88 5.36
CA ARG A 20 -3.56 1.59 4.08
C ARG A 20 -2.11 1.71 3.65
N LYS A 21 -1.19 2.03 4.56
CA LYS A 21 0.25 2.11 4.26
C LYS A 21 0.83 0.75 3.85
N VAL A 22 0.46 -0.31 4.57
CA VAL A 22 0.90 -1.68 4.26
C VAL A 22 0.34 -2.12 2.91
N ASN A 23 -0.95 -1.90 2.67
CA ASN A 23 -1.60 -2.28 1.41
C ASN A 23 -1.03 -1.50 0.22
N PHE A 24 -0.70 -0.21 0.41
CA PHE A 24 -0.01 0.58 -0.59
C PHE A 24 1.40 0.04 -0.89
N ALA A 25 2.13 -0.40 0.15
CA ALA A 25 3.45 -1.02 -0.03
C ALA A 25 3.37 -2.32 -0.84
N TRP A 26 2.40 -3.19 -0.58
CA TRP A 26 2.15 -4.40 -1.37
C TRP A 26 1.82 -4.08 -2.82
N TRP A 27 0.95 -3.10 -3.03
CA TRP A 27 0.61 -2.65 -4.38
C TRP A 27 1.84 -2.09 -5.11
N MET A 28 2.63 -1.23 -4.48
CA MET A 28 3.85 -0.67 -5.07
C MET A 28 4.87 -1.74 -5.43
N GLN A 29 5.04 -2.76 -4.58
CA GLN A 29 5.94 -3.87 -4.85
C GLN A 29 5.52 -4.67 -6.09
N ASP A 30 4.22 -4.96 -6.22
CA ASP A 30 3.68 -5.70 -7.37
C ASP A 30 3.61 -4.81 -8.65
N PHE A 31 3.64 -3.47 -8.50
CA PHE A 31 3.58 -2.51 -9.59
C PHE A 31 4.95 -2.17 -10.18
N ALA A 32 5.98 -1.99 -9.33
CA ALA A 32 7.27 -1.44 -9.75
C ALA A 32 8.01 -2.33 -10.76
N GLY A 33 8.08 -3.63 -10.52
CA GLY A 33 8.76 -4.57 -11.41
C GLY A 33 8.15 -4.64 -12.82
N PRO A 34 6.84 -4.97 -12.94
CA PRO A 34 6.16 -4.96 -14.23
C PRO A 34 6.21 -3.61 -14.95
N LEU A 35 6.12 -2.48 -14.21
CA LEU A 35 6.20 -1.16 -14.80
C LEU A 35 7.57 -0.91 -15.45
N LEU A 36 8.67 -1.24 -14.75
CA LEU A 36 10.03 -1.12 -15.30
C LEU A 36 10.20 -1.97 -16.56
N PHE A 37 9.76 -3.22 -16.51
CA PHE A 37 9.83 -4.12 -17.66
C PHE A 37 9.04 -3.60 -18.86
N CYS A 38 7.78 -3.20 -18.63
CA CYS A 38 6.92 -2.66 -19.68
C CYS A 38 7.43 -1.31 -20.22
N SER A 39 8.05 -0.47 -19.39
CA SER A 39 8.62 0.80 -19.84
C SER A 39 9.84 0.59 -20.74
N LEU A 40 10.71 -0.38 -20.42
CA LEU A 40 11.84 -0.74 -21.27
C LEU A 40 11.37 -1.27 -22.62
N LEU A 41 10.45 -2.25 -22.63
CA LEU A 41 9.87 -2.77 -23.88
C LEU A 41 9.16 -1.68 -24.69
N GLY A 42 8.35 -0.85 -24.04
CA GLY A 42 7.63 0.26 -24.66
C GLY A 42 8.61 1.26 -25.29
N THR A 43 9.71 1.56 -24.64
CA THR A 43 10.75 2.45 -25.19
C THR A 43 11.39 1.84 -26.43
N CYS A 44 11.73 0.55 -26.42
CA CYS A 44 12.27 -0.14 -27.60
C CYS A 44 11.31 -0.11 -28.77
N ILE A 45 10.01 -0.44 -28.52
CA ILE A 45 8.98 -0.41 -29.54
C ILE A 45 8.80 1.01 -30.09
N LEU A 46 8.79 2.02 -29.23
CA LEU A 46 8.64 3.43 -29.60
C LEU A 46 9.79 3.88 -30.51
N LEU A 47 11.03 3.49 -30.20
CA LEU A 47 12.19 3.81 -31.03
C LEU A 47 12.11 3.17 -32.42
N LEU A 48 11.66 1.91 -32.50
CA LEU A 48 11.45 1.22 -33.77
C LEU A 48 10.34 1.88 -34.60
N LEU A 49 9.18 2.16 -33.99
CA LEU A 49 8.06 2.83 -34.65
C LEU A 49 8.44 4.21 -35.16
N ARG A 50 9.18 4.99 -34.39
CA ARG A 50 9.63 6.32 -34.79
C ARG A 50 10.63 6.28 -35.95
N ARG A 51 11.40 5.20 -36.07
CA ARG A 51 12.30 5.00 -37.20
C ARG A 51 11.53 4.75 -38.50
N GLU A 52 10.44 3.98 -38.44
CA GLU A 52 9.64 3.63 -39.62
C GLU A 52 8.58 4.69 -39.97
N HIS A 53 8.04 5.36 -38.93
CA HIS A 53 6.97 6.35 -39.07
C HIS A 53 7.32 7.67 -38.37
N PRO A 54 8.21 8.50 -38.94
CA PRO A 54 8.66 9.74 -38.28
C PRO A 54 7.57 10.80 -38.12
N THR A 55 6.44 10.68 -38.83
CA THR A 55 5.33 11.64 -38.84
C THR A 55 4.28 11.41 -37.76
N LEU A 56 4.40 10.33 -36.96
CA LEU A 56 3.43 10.06 -35.89
C LEU A 56 3.46 11.13 -34.81
N PRO A 57 2.30 11.68 -34.41
CA PRO A 57 2.22 12.73 -33.42
C PRO A 57 2.54 12.20 -32.01
N VAL A 58 3.31 12.97 -31.24
CA VAL A 58 3.81 12.61 -29.91
C VAL A 58 2.68 12.29 -28.90
N TRP A 59 1.52 12.91 -29.04
CA TRP A 59 0.38 12.71 -28.15
C TRP A 59 -0.16 11.27 -28.17
N GLN A 60 -0.09 10.56 -29.31
CA GLN A 60 -0.52 9.15 -29.41
C GLN A 60 0.36 8.25 -28.55
N PHE A 61 1.68 8.52 -28.51
CA PHE A 61 2.59 7.79 -27.64
C PHE A 61 2.33 8.09 -26.16
N ALA A 62 1.98 9.35 -25.82
CA ALA A 62 1.63 9.72 -24.46
C ALA A 62 0.36 8.99 -23.98
N ILE A 63 -0.66 8.89 -24.82
CA ILE A 63 -1.89 8.12 -24.50
C ILE A 63 -1.55 6.63 -24.35
N GLY A 64 -0.76 6.06 -25.25
CA GLY A 64 -0.33 4.66 -25.16
C GLY A 64 0.42 4.37 -23.87
N ALA A 65 1.36 5.25 -23.49
CA ALA A 65 2.10 5.14 -22.22
C ALA A 65 1.17 5.25 -21.00
N ALA A 66 0.25 6.20 -21.00
CA ALA A 66 -0.72 6.37 -19.92
C ALA A 66 -1.64 5.14 -19.78
N ALA A 67 -2.12 4.59 -20.88
CA ALA A 67 -2.93 3.38 -20.92
C ALA A 67 -2.16 2.16 -20.37
N LEU A 68 -0.89 2.02 -20.76
CA LEU A 68 -0.01 0.95 -20.26
C LEU A 68 0.21 1.06 -18.75
N VAL A 69 0.54 2.25 -18.24
CA VAL A 69 0.69 2.49 -16.80
C VAL A 69 -0.61 2.17 -16.05
N GLY A 70 -1.75 2.57 -16.61
CA GLY A 70 -3.07 2.27 -16.03
C GLY A 70 -3.35 0.76 -15.97
N MET A 71 -3.08 0.03 -17.05
CA MET A 71 -3.27 -1.43 -17.10
C MET A 71 -2.34 -2.15 -16.11
N VAL A 72 -1.07 -1.80 -16.07
CA VAL A 72 -0.11 -2.38 -15.11
C VAL A 72 -0.54 -2.06 -13.68
N GLY A 73 -0.99 -0.83 -13.41
CA GLY A 73 -1.48 -0.42 -12.09
C GLY A 73 -2.71 -1.21 -11.64
N LEU A 74 -3.67 -1.44 -12.55
CA LEU A 74 -4.85 -2.26 -12.29
C LEU A 74 -4.48 -3.72 -12.06
N ALA A 75 -3.63 -4.31 -12.91
CA ALA A 75 -3.17 -5.68 -12.74
C ALA A 75 -2.45 -5.88 -11.39
N ALA A 76 -1.55 -4.95 -11.02
CA ALA A 76 -0.89 -4.94 -9.73
C ALA A 76 -1.89 -4.84 -8.57
N TRP A 77 -2.93 -4.00 -8.70
CA TRP A 77 -3.99 -3.90 -7.71
C TRP A 77 -4.74 -5.21 -7.51
N PHE A 78 -5.16 -5.87 -8.60
CA PHE A 78 -5.86 -7.15 -8.52
C PHE A 78 -4.99 -8.25 -7.92
N HIS A 79 -3.68 -8.21 -8.17
CA HIS A 79 -2.74 -9.16 -7.57
C HIS A 79 -2.51 -8.87 -6.09
N ALA A 80 -2.17 -7.63 -5.75
CA ALA A 80 -1.86 -7.20 -4.38
C ALA A 80 -3.07 -7.32 -3.44
N ARG A 81 -4.31 -7.11 -3.93
CA ARG A 81 -5.53 -7.15 -3.10
C ARG A 81 -5.72 -8.48 -2.36
N ARG A 82 -5.16 -9.57 -2.87
CA ARG A 82 -5.20 -10.89 -2.21
C ARG A 82 -4.36 -10.93 -0.94
N ARG A 83 -3.37 -10.03 -0.81
CA ARG A 83 -2.45 -9.89 0.32
C ARG A 83 -2.79 -8.69 1.22
N PHE A 84 -3.87 -7.97 0.91
CA PHE A 84 -4.22 -6.78 1.67
C PHE A 84 -4.53 -7.10 3.12
N GLU A 85 -3.89 -6.34 3.99
CA GLU A 85 -4.05 -6.45 5.43
C GLU A 85 -5.36 -5.77 5.87
N LYS A 86 -6.15 -6.48 6.68
CA LYS A 86 -7.36 -5.91 7.28
C LYS A 86 -6.99 -5.04 8.49
N PRO A 87 -7.78 -4.01 8.85
CA PRO A 87 -7.52 -3.17 10.02
C PRO A 87 -7.34 -3.94 11.33
N ALA A 88 -8.05 -5.06 11.51
CA ALA A 88 -7.89 -5.94 12.67
C ALA A 88 -6.48 -6.56 12.76
N GLN A 89 -5.87 -6.91 11.63
CA GLN A 89 -4.50 -7.43 11.60
C GLN A 89 -3.48 -6.34 11.93
N SER A 90 -3.76 -5.10 11.51
CA SER A 90 -2.92 -3.95 11.84
C SER A 90 -2.97 -3.60 13.34
N LEU A 91 -4.09 -3.86 14.03
CA LEU A 91 -4.16 -3.76 15.49
C LEU A 91 -3.20 -4.73 16.17
N VAL A 92 -3.18 -6.00 15.75
CA VAL A 92 -2.25 -7.01 16.29
C VAL A 92 -0.80 -6.61 16.03
N ARG A 93 -0.50 -6.07 14.86
CA ARG A 93 0.84 -5.57 14.53
C ARG A 93 1.27 -4.41 15.43
N MET A 94 0.39 -3.44 15.65
CA MET A 94 0.67 -2.31 16.56
C MET A 94 0.86 -2.80 18.00
N GLU A 95 0.05 -3.75 18.44
CA GLU A 95 0.15 -4.38 19.73
C GLU A 95 1.53 -5.02 19.94
N ALA A 96 2.00 -5.81 18.95
CA ALA A 96 3.33 -6.41 18.98
C ALA A 96 4.45 -5.36 18.98
N ALA A 97 4.33 -4.29 18.17
CA ALA A 97 5.32 -3.22 18.08
C ALA A 97 5.42 -2.38 19.36
N MET A 98 4.32 -2.25 20.10
CA MET A 98 4.25 -1.44 21.34
C MET A 98 4.24 -2.28 22.62
N SER A 99 4.37 -3.61 22.53
CA SER A 99 4.41 -4.56 23.65
C SER A 99 3.20 -4.42 24.60
N LEU A 100 1.99 -4.21 24.05
CA LEU A 100 0.75 -3.93 24.80
C LEU A 100 0.11 -5.18 25.45
N ARG A 101 0.81 -6.29 25.55
CA ARG A 101 0.38 -7.54 26.25
C ARG A 101 -1.05 -7.96 25.92
N SER A 102 -1.41 -8.01 24.64
CA SER A 102 -2.74 -8.40 24.15
C SER A 102 -3.91 -7.46 24.50
N GLY A 103 -3.61 -6.21 24.90
CA GLY A 103 -4.61 -5.25 25.30
C GLY A 103 -5.55 -4.81 24.16
N LEU A 104 -5.00 -4.61 22.94
CA LEU A 104 -5.80 -4.23 21.76
C LEU A 104 -6.62 -5.40 21.25
N SER A 105 -6.07 -6.61 21.24
CA SER A 105 -6.77 -7.82 20.82
C SER A 105 -7.92 -8.14 21.76
N ALA A 106 -7.71 -8.06 23.09
CA ALA A 106 -8.74 -8.26 24.10
C ALA A 106 -9.84 -7.18 24.00
N ALA A 107 -9.49 -5.93 23.77
CA ALA A 107 -10.45 -4.85 23.58
C ALA A 107 -11.27 -5.02 22.29
N SER A 108 -10.64 -5.45 21.19
CA SER A 108 -11.36 -5.74 19.94
C SER A 108 -12.35 -6.92 20.09
N ALA A 109 -12.01 -7.91 20.94
CA ALA A 109 -12.88 -9.03 21.31
C ALA A 109 -13.93 -8.67 22.38
N LYS A 110 -13.99 -7.41 22.84
CA LYS A 110 -14.89 -6.92 23.90
C LYS A 110 -14.68 -7.58 25.26
N VAL A 111 -13.50 -8.13 25.53
CA VAL A 111 -13.14 -8.81 26.78
C VAL A 111 -12.51 -7.83 27.78
N ALA A 112 -11.84 -6.77 27.28
CA ALA A 112 -11.19 -5.75 28.11
C ALA A 112 -11.51 -4.33 27.59
N PRO A 113 -11.37 -3.29 28.44
CA PRO A 113 -11.47 -1.91 28.00
C PRO A 113 -10.33 -1.54 27.04
N TRP A 114 -10.58 -0.57 26.16
CA TRP A 114 -9.54 -0.07 25.27
C TRP A 114 -8.43 0.63 26.07
N PRO A 115 -7.15 0.31 25.83
CA PRO A 115 -6.06 0.98 26.51
C PRO A 115 -5.96 2.45 26.08
N GLU A 116 -5.50 3.31 26.97
CA GLU A 116 -5.25 4.71 26.64
C GLU A 116 -4.27 4.83 25.48
N PRO A 117 -4.62 5.61 24.44
CA PRO A 117 -3.73 5.81 23.31
C PRO A 117 -2.51 6.63 23.75
N PRO A 118 -1.27 6.17 23.51
CA PRO A 118 -0.09 6.93 23.83
C PRO A 118 0.02 8.15 22.91
N ALA A 119 0.75 9.19 23.33
CA ALA A 119 0.98 10.41 22.57
C ALA A 119 1.60 10.16 21.18
N ARG A 120 2.31 9.03 21.00
CA ARG A 120 2.88 8.60 19.72
C ARG A 120 2.61 7.12 19.51
N VAL A 121 1.81 6.81 18.48
CA VAL A 121 1.53 5.44 18.06
C VAL A 121 2.60 5.00 17.07
N HIS A 122 3.36 3.95 17.40
CA HIS A 122 4.38 3.38 16.54
C HIS A 122 3.90 2.03 15.99
N ALA A 123 3.73 1.95 14.67
CA ALA A 123 3.36 0.70 14.00
C ALA A 123 4.57 -0.19 13.63
N GLY A 124 5.79 0.21 13.99
CA GLY A 124 7.00 -0.53 13.64
C GLY A 124 7.32 -0.59 12.13
N LEU A 125 6.60 0.19 11.30
CA LEU A 125 6.80 0.20 9.86
C LEU A 125 8.04 1.03 9.51
N ARG A 126 9.05 0.39 8.91
CA ARG A 126 10.20 1.05 8.29
C ARG A 126 10.16 0.81 6.79
N TRP A 127 10.19 1.89 6.00
CA TRP A 127 10.38 1.82 4.56
C TRP A 127 11.80 1.35 4.26
N ASN A 128 11.93 0.22 3.58
CA ASN A 128 13.22 -0.30 3.14
C ASN A 128 13.32 -0.12 1.62
N TRP A 129 13.66 1.08 1.18
CA TRP A 129 13.79 1.48 -0.21
C TRP A 129 14.66 0.53 -1.07
N PRO A 130 15.80 -0.01 -0.56
CA PRO A 130 16.59 -0.93 -1.36
C PRO A 130 15.87 -2.22 -1.76
N ARG A 131 14.89 -2.69 -0.97
CA ARG A 131 14.11 -3.90 -1.28
C ARG A 131 12.95 -3.67 -2.27
N LEU A 132 12.64 -2.41 -2.58
CA LEU A 132 11.66 -2.07 -3.60
C LEU A 132 12.25 -2.02 -5.01
N LEU A 133 13.60 -2.00 -5.12
CA LEU A 133 14.33 -1.90 -6.38
C LEU A 133 14.98 -3.23 -6.81
N ILE A 134 14.86 -4.29 -6.01
CA ILE A 134 15.31 -5.65 -6.30
C ILE A 134 14.07 -6.55 -6.45
#